data_a64a3e3b4e6abc16c0ae1eccca9bec50
#
_entry.id   a64a3e3b4e6abc16c0ae1eccca9bec50
#
_cell.length_a   1.000
_cell.length_b   1.000
_cell.length_c   1.000
_cell.angle_alpha   90.00
_cell.angle_beta   90.00
_cell.angle_gamma   90.00
#
_symmetry.space_group_name_H-M   'P 1'
#
loop_
_entity.id
_entity.type
_entity.pdbx_description
1 polymer ?
#
loop_
_entity_poly.entity_id
_entity_poly.type
_entity_poly.pdbx_seq_one_letter_code
_entity_poly.pdbx_strand_id
1 'polypeptide(L)'
;MLFRSAPFVEAVAKVGPFAAELKARYGITYFSIGGGMGIIYRDALASGASAWWESQPADQRPLTPESYGAALVPLLKPLGLTILLEHGRFMVGNAGALLSRVEHLKRGAGKNFLIVDAAMNDLVRPAMYDSYHEIVPLNRDSSRPALVADVVGPVCESGDCFAKDRSLQEVREGRSEEHTSELQSRFG
;
A
#
# COMPACT_ATOMS: atom_id res chain seq x y z
N MET A 1 -3.60 10.35 0.50
CA MET A 1 -3.71 9.45 -0.66
C MET A 1 -4.97 9.81 -1.40
N LEU A 2 -4.88 9.97 -2.71
CA LEU A 2 -5.97 10.52 -3.50
C LEU A 2 -6.79 9.37 -4.11
N PHE A 3 -7.94 9.07 -3.49
CA PHE A 3 -8.93 8.15 -4.04
C PHE A 3 -9.95 8.86 -4.95
N ARG A 4 -9.83 10.18 -5.13
CA ARG A 4 -10.74 11.00 -5.93
C ARG A 4 -9.98 11.70 -7.05
N SER A 5 -10.61 11.86 -8.19
CA SER A 5 -10.02 12.56 -9.36
C SER A 5 -9.90 14.08 -9.19
N ALA A 6 -10.69 14.69 -8.31
CA ALA A 6 -10.76 16.14 -8.18
C ALA A 6 -9.41 16.84 -7.95
N PRO A 7 -8.51 16.38 -7.06
CA PRO A 7 -7.20 17.02 -6.88
C PRO A 7 -6.31 16.96 -8.13
N PHE A 8 -6.41 15.88 -8.91
CA PHE A 8 -5.68 15.77 -10.18
C PHE A 8 -6.24 16.71 -11.23
N VAL A 9 -7.57 16.79 -11.33
CA VAL A 9 -8.27 17.74 -12.22
C VAL A 9 -7.87 19.17 -11.88
N GLU A 10 -7.87 19.54 -10.60
CA GLU A 10 -7.46 20.87 -10.15
C GLU A 10 -5.99 21.17 -10.49
N ALA A 11 -5.09 20.22 -10.25
CA ALA A 11 -3.68 20.38 -10.59
C ALA A 11 -3.48 20.57 -12.09
N VAL A 12 -4.11 19.75 -12.94
CA VAL A 12 -4.01 19.85 -14.39
C VAL A 12 -4.64 21.16 -14.90
N ALA A 13 -5.76 21.59 -14.34
CA ALA A 13 -6.41 22.84 -14.69
C ALA A 13 -5.51 24.06 -14.40
N LYS A 14 -4.76 24.03 -13.30
CA LYS A 14 -3.81 25.08 -12.93
C LYS A 14 -2.56 25.10 -13.81
N VAL A 15 -1.99 23.94 -14.13
CA VAL A 15 -0.71 23.85 -14.82
C VAL A 15 -0.86 23.74 -16.33
N GLY A 16 -2.01 23.28 -16.83
CA GLY A 16 -2.27 23.11 -18.27
C GLY A 16 -2.02 24.36 -19.12
N PRO A 17 -2.51 25.56 -18.73
CA PRO A 17 -2.23 26.79 -19.46
C PRO A 17 -0.73 27.11 -19.59
N PHE A 18 0.03 26.87 -18.53
CA PHE A 18 1.49 27.05 -18.57
C PHE A 18 2.17 26.02 -19.49
N ALA A 19 1.73 24.76 -19.48
CA ALA A 19 2.24 23.77 -20.43
C ALA A 19 1.93 24.12 -21.86
N ALA A 20 0.76 24.71 -22.16
CA ALA A 20 0.41 25.22 -23.50
C ALA A 20 1.31 26.37 -23.92
N GLU A 21 1.61 27.33 -23.03
CA GLU A 21 2.55 28.43 -23.29
C GLU A 21 3.95 27.91 -23.60
N LEU A 22 4.46 26.96 -22.78
CA LEU A 22 5.77 26.35 -23.03
C LEU A 22 5.83 25.60 -24.35
N LYS A 23 4.75 24.94 -24.75
CA LYS A 23 4.64 24.33 -26.08
C LYS A 23 4.76 25.36 -27.17
N ALA A 24 4.01 26.45 -27.07
CA ALA A 24 4.01 27.51 -28.09
C ALA A 24 5.38 28.21 -28.19
N ARG A 25 6.04 28.43 -27.04
CA ARG A 25 7.30 29.20 -26.99
C ARG A 25 8.53 28.35 -27.25
N TYR A 26 8.56 27.11 -26.78
CA TYR A 26 9.75 26.27 -26.79
C TYR A 26 9.58 24.94 -27.54
N GLY A 27 8.39 24.64 -28.04
CA GLY A 27 8.13 23.44 -28.82
C GLY A 27 8.24 22.14 -27.98
N ILE A 28 7.92 22.20 -26.68
CA ILE A 28 7.93 20.99 -25.86
C ILE A 28 6.95 19.94 -26.41
N THR A 29 7.29 18.69 -26.35
CA THR A 29 6.48 17.57 -26.86
C THR A 29 5.92 16.68 -25.76
N TYR A 30 6.47 16.76 -24.55
CA TYR A 30 6.08 15.93 -23.41
C TYR A 30 5.61 16.79 -22.24
N PHE A 31 4.66 16.26 -21.49
CA PHE A 31 4.19 16.86 -20.25
C PHE A 31 3.96 15.74 -19.21
N SER A 32 4.74 15.73 -18.13
CA SER A 32 4.50 14.83 -16.99
C SER A 32 3.51 15.46 -16.03
N ILE A 33 2.46 14.73 -15.71
CA ILE A 33 1.50 15.10 -14.67
C ILE A 33 1.79 14.37 -13.35
N GLY A 34 2.95 13.73 -13.24
CA GLY A 34 3.40 13.03 -12.06
C GLY A 34 2.63 11.74 -11.79
N GLY A 35 2.61 11.35 -10.53
CA GLY A 35 1.95 10.15 -10.04
C GLY A 35 0.86 10.48 -9.01
N GLY A 36 0.83 9.69 -7.93
CA GLY A 36 -0.06 9.94 -6.78
C GLY A 36 -1.38 9.17 -6.81
N MET A 37 -1.64 8.37 -7.85
CA MET A 37 -2.76 7.45 -7.84
C MET A 37 -2.63 6.48 -6.66
N GLY A 38 -3.70 6.37 -5.87
CA GLY A 38 -3.71 5.58 -4.64
C GLY A 38 -3.85 4.08 -4.88
N ILE A 39 -3.52 3.31 -3.87
CA ILE A 39 -3.78 1.87 -3.80
C ILE A 39 -4.57 1.55 -2.53
N ILE A 40 -5.12 0.36 -2.48
CA ILE A 40 -5.82 -0.15 -1.31
C ILE A 40 -4.78 -0.72 -0.34
N TYR A 41 -4.73 -0.20 0.88
CA TYR A 41 -3.84 -0.68 1.93
C TYR A 41 -4.56 -1.64 2.88
N ARG A 42 -5.71 -1.20 3.41
CA ARG A 42 -6.58 -2.10 4.18
C ARG A 42 -7.38 -2.94 3.19
N ASP A 43 -7.59 -4.19 3.52
CA ASP A 43 -8.24 -5.17 2.65
C ASP A 43 -7.50 -5.41 1.31
N ALA A 44 -6.17 -5.19 1.27
CA ALA A 44 -5.37 -5.39 0.07
C ALA A 44 -5.51 -6.80 -0.52
N LEU A 45 -5.64 -7.82 0.33
CA LEU A 45 -5.89 -9.19 -0.09
C LEU A 45 -7.32 -9.38 -0.60
N ALA A 46 -8.31 -8.85 0.11
CA ALA A 46 -9.72 -8.97 -0.28
C ALA A 46 -10.02 -8.22 -1.58
N SER A 47 -9.35 -7.09 -1.80
CA SER A 47 -9.50 -6.27 -3.01
C SER A 47 -9.02 -6.95 -4.31
N GLY A 48 -8.38 -8.10 -4.21
CA GLY A 48 -8.08 -8.95 -5.36
C GLY A 48 -9.32 -9.65 -5.96
N ALA A 49 -10.45 -9.66 -5.26
CA ALA A 49 -11.69 -10.28 -5.71
C ALA A 49 -12.72 -9.23 -6.17
N SER A 50 -13.45 -9.51 -7.26
CA SER A 50 -14.50 -8.62 -7.79
C SER A 50 -15.59 -8.32 -6.76
N ALA A 51 -15.97 -9.30 -5.94
CA ALA A 51 -16.96 -9.16 -4.89
C ALA A 51 -16.63 -8.05 -3.88
N TRP A 52 -15.34 -7.83 -3.58
CA TRP A 52 -14.92 -6.72 -2.73
C TRP A 52 -15.26 -5.37 -3.37
N TRP A 53 -14.97 -5.19 -4.66
CA TRP A 53 -15.27 -3.97 -5.39
C TRP A 53 -16.76 -3.69 -5.49
N GLU A 54 -17.56 -4.74 -5.69
CA GLU A 54 -19.02 -4.66 -5.74
C GLU A 54 -19.63 -4.24 -4.39
N SER A 55 -19.00 -4.67 -3.28
CA SER A 55 -19.43 -4.33 -1.93
C SER A 55 -19.13 -2.89 -1.52
N GLN A 56 -18.23 -2.19 -2.23
CA GLN A 56 -17.86 -0.83 -1.89
C GLN A 56 -18.94 0.17 -2.35
N PRO A 57 -19.36 1.12 -1.50
CA PRO A 57 -20.21 2.24 -1.93
C PRO A 57 -19.56 2.98 -3.11
N ALA A 58 -20.39 3.39 -4.08
CA ALA A 58 -19.89 4.00 -5.32
C ALA A 58 -19.04 5.27 -5.08
N ASP A 59 -19.35 6.05 -4.07
CA ASP A 59 -18.63 7.26 -3.66
C ASP A 59 -17.34 6.99 -2.89
N GLN A 60 -17.15 5.74 -2.43
CA GLN A 60 -15.97 5.31 -1.67
C GLN A 60 -15.04 4.41 -2.49
N ARG A 61 -15.44 4.06 -3.71
CA ARG A 61 -14.59 3.23 -4.58
C ARG A 61 -13.28 3.94 -4.87
N PRO A 62 -12.15 3.22 -4.75
CA PRO A 62 -10.87 3.75 -5.15
C PRO A 62 -10.85 4.14 -6.62
N LEU A 63 -10.01 5.11 -6.95
CA LEU A 63 -9.81 5.57 -8.32
C LEU A 63 -9.23 4.45 -9.18
N THR A 64 -9.89 4.16 -10.29
CA THR A 64 -9.38 3.21 -11.29
C THR A 64 -8.70 3.95 -12.45
N PRO A 65 -7.86 3.27 -13.27
CA PRO A 65 -7.28 3.90 -14.46
C PRO A 65 -8.33 4.48 -15.40
N GLU A 66 -9.47 3.81 -15.55
CA GLU A 66 -10.56 4.25 -16.40
C GLU A 66 -11.19 5.55 -15.88
N SER A 67 -11.50 5.60 -14.58
CA SER A 67 -12.09 6.79 -13.95
C SER A 67 -11.10 7.94 -13.89
N TYR A 68 -9.82 7.66 -13.68
CA TYR A 68 -8.73 8.63 -13.75
C TYR A 68 -8.60 9.21 -15.16
N GLY A 69 -8.55 8.34 -16.18
CA GLY A 69 -8.48 8.74 -17.57
C GLY A 69 -9.71 9.53 -18.01
N ALA A 70 -10.91 9.10 -17.65
CA ALA A 70 -12.15 9.80 -17.96
C ALA A 70 -12.16 11.23 -17.41
N ALA A 71 -11.58 11.47 -16.24
CA ALA A 71 -11.50 12.78 -15.63
C ALA A 71 -10.45 13.70 -16.26
N LEU A 72 -9.30 13.17 -16.70
CA LEU A 72 -8.16 13.98 -17.11
C LEU A 72 -7.99 14.11 -18.61
N VAL A 73 -8.38 13.12 -19.40
CA VAL A 73 -8.24 13.16 -20.87
C VAL A 73 -8.90 14.38 -21.50
N PRO A 74 -10.10 14.82 -21.09
CA PRO A 74 -10.72 16.02 -21.65
C PRO A 74 -9.88 17.29 -21.44
N LEU A 75 -9.12 17.38 -20.36
CA LEU A 75 -8.26 18.53 -20.04
C LEU A 75 -6.90 18.45 -20.73
N LEU A 76 -6.36 17.25 -20.90
CA LEU A 76 -5.01 17.02 -21.42
C LEU A 76 -4.98 16.93 -22.95
N LYS A 77 -6.00 16.33 -23.56
CA LYS A 77 -6.08 16.14 -25.01
C LYS A 77 -5.93 17.45 -25.81
N PRO A 78 -6.53 18.57 -25.40
CA PRO A 78 -6.39 19.84 -26.14
C PRO A 78 -4.96 20.39 -26.16
N LEU A 79 -4.10 20.00 -25.23
CA LEU A 79 -2.70 20.44 -25.19
C LEU A 79 -1.89 19.86 -26.34
N GLY A 80 -2.31 18.71 -26.89
CA GLY A 80 -1.62 18.04 -28.01
C GLY A 80 -0.18 17.67 -27.65
N LEU A 81 0.06 17.31 -26.38
CA LEU A 81 1.34 16.85 -25.83
C LEU A 81 1.27 15.36 -25.54
N THR A 82 2.41 14.68 -25.55
CA THR A 82 2.54 13.33 -25.02
C THR A 82 2.53 13.41 -23.49
N ILE A 83 1.56 12.77 -22.86
CA ILE A 83 1.40 12.80 -21.41
C ILE A 83 2.20 11.66 -20.79
N LEU A 84 3.03 11.99 -19.83
CA LEU A 84 3.78 11.04 -19.02
C LEU A 84 3.12 10.89 -17.64
N LEU A 85 3.04 9.65 -17.17
CA LEU A 85 2.48 9.28 -15.87
C LEU A 85 3.56 8.57 -15.06
N GLU A 86 3.62 8.87 -13.77
CA GLU A 86 4.63 8.34 -12.85
C GLU A 86 3.97 7.54 -11.70
N HIS A 87 3.03 6.67 -12.02
CA HIS A 87 2.23 5.91 -11.05
C HIS A 87 2.98 4.72 -10.43
N GLY A 88 4.19 4.93 -9.91
CA GLY A 88 5.04 3.86 -9.39
C GLY A 88 4.33 2.94 -8.40
N ARG A 89 3.75 3.50 -7.33
CA ARG A 89 3.05 2.70 -6.31
C ARG A 89 1.84 1.96 -6.88
N PHE A 90 1.05 2.60 -7.71
CA PHE A 90 -0.11 1.97 -8.33
C PHE A 90 0.30 0.75 -9.17
N MET A 91 1.42 0.83 -9.89
CA MET A 91 1.91 -0.24 -10.73
C MET A 91 2.44 -1.46 -9.95
N VAL A 92 3.09 -1.22 -8.81
CA VAL A 92 3.82 -2.28 -8.09
C VAL A 92 3.30 -2.56 -6.68
N GLY A 93 2.35 -1.79 -6.19
CA GLY A 93 1.93 -1.82 -4.80
C GLY A 93 1.41 -3.18 -4.32
N ASN A 94 0.78 -3.94 -5.21
CA ASN A 94 0.26 -5.28 -4.92
C ASN A 94 1.06 -6.39 -5.63
N ALA A 95 2.24 -6.07 -6.19
CA ALA A 95 3.05 -7.01 -6.97
C ALA A 95 4.04 -7.80 -6.11
N GLY A 96 4.18 -7.47 -4.81
CA GLY A 96 5.15 -8.10 -3.91
C GLY A 96 4.57 -8.47 -2.57
N ALA A 97 5.28 -9.32 -1.86
CA ALA A 97 5.02 -9.68 -0.48
C ALA A 97 6.35 -9.85 0.26
N LEU A 98 6.40 -9.42 1.51
CA LEU A 98 7.47 -9.76 2.44
C LEU A 98 7.04 -11.03 3.19
N LEU A 99 7.83 -12.08 3.08
CA LEU A 99 7.68 -13.29 3.88
C LEU A 99 8.62 -13.20 5.08
N SER A 100 8.09 -13.50 6.25
CA SER A 100 8.88 -13.46 7.48
C SER A 100 8.43 -14.56 8.44
N ARG A 101 9.39 -15.10 9.18
CA ARG A 101 9.15 -16.11 10.19
C ARG A 101 8.93 -15.46 11.55
N VAL A 102 8.03 -16.03 12.31
CA VAL A 102 7.87 -15.69 13.72
C VAL A 102 8.95 -16.40 14.54
N GLU A 103 9.88 -15.62 15.08
CA GLU A 103 10.95 -16.13 15.93
C GLU A 103 10.49 -16.28 17.37
N HIS A 104 9.69 -15.32 17.86
CA HIS A 104 9.26 -15.34 19.25
C HIS A 104 7.95 -14.61 19.47
N LEU A 105 7.09 -15.17 20.35
CA LEU A 105 5.89 -14.52 20.87
C LEU A 105 6.09 -14.15 22.34
N LYS A 106 6.42 -12.88 22.59
CA LYS A 106 6.56 -12.34 23.93
C LYS A 106 5.20 -11.87 24.46
N ARG A 107 4.69 -12.55 25.48
CA ARG A 107 3.47 -12.16 26.20
C ARG A 107 3.82 -11.31 27.40
N GLY A 108 3.29 -10.09 27.48
CA GLY A 108 3.47 -9.18 28.61
C GLY A 108 2.16 -8.92 29.33
N ALA A 109 2.23 -8.36 30.53
CA ALA A 109 1.05 -8.01 31.33
C ALA A 109 0.12 -6.99 30.66
N GLY A 110 0.65 -6.12 29.81
CA GLY A 110 -0.12 -5.07 29.14
C GLY A 110 -0.07 -5.13 27.63
N LYS A 111 0.86 -5.87 27.04
CA LYS A 111 1.06 -5.91 25.59
C LYS A 111 1.79 -7.17 25.15
N ASN A 112 1.43 -7.67 23.98
CA ASN A 112 2.13 -8.78 23.34
C ASN A 112 3.00 -8.28 22.20
N PHE A 113 4.12 -8.92 21.97
CA PHE A 113 5.03 -8.66 20.86
C PHE A 113 5.23 -9.93 20.05
N LEU A 114 5.06 -9.81 18.75
CA LEU A 114 5.37 -10.84 17.79
C LEU A 114 6.68 -10.43 17.11
N ILE A 115 7.77 -11.09 17.47
CA ILE A 115 9.11 -10.81 16.96
C ILE A 115 9.33 -11.67 15.72
N VAL A 116 9.70 -11.03 14.62
CA VAL A 116 9.91 -11.68 13.34
C VAL A 116 11.37 -11.54 12.89
N ASP A 117 11.81 -12.36 11.93
CA ASP A 117 13.18 -12.33 11.39
C ASP A 117 13.41 -11.24 10.33
N ALA A 118 12.37 -10.54 9.91
CA ALA A 118 12.49 -9.33 9.10
C ALA A 118 12.62 -8.08 9.97
N ALA A 119 13.26 -7.03 9.44
CA ALA A 119 13.48 -5.79 10.14
C ALA A 119 13.11 -4.56 9.29
N MET A 120 13.18 -3.38 9.89
CA MET A 120 12.87 -2.12 9.20
C MET A 120 13.73 -1.86 7.96
N ASN A 121 14.90 -2.47 7.83
CA ASN A 121 15.72 -2.40 6.63
C ASN A 121 15.14 -3.21 5.46
N ASP A 122 14.31 -4.22 5.74
CA ASP A 122 13.64 -5.01 4.71
C ASP A 122 12.34 -4.34 4.25
N LEU A 123 11.63 -3.67 5.18
CA LEU A 123 10.42 -2.92 4.92
C LEU A 123 10.37 -1.65 5.79
N VAL A 124 10.98 -0.57 5.29
CA VAL A 124 11.16 0.67 6.04
C VAL A 124 9.88 1.50 6.22
N ARG A 125 8.89 1.32 5.36
CA ARG A 125 7.71 2.21 5.32
C ARG A 125 6.89 2.27 6.62
N PRO A 126 6.62 1.17 7.33
CA PRO A 126 5.95 1.24 8.63
C PRO A 126 6.72 2.09 9.64
N ALA A 127 8.04 1.89 9.74
CA ALA A 127 8.89 2.60 10.67
C ALA A 127 9.00 4.11 10.36
N MET A 128 9.13 4.46 9.06
CA MET A 128 9.42 5.83 8.63
C MET A 128 8.16 6.68 8.38
N TYR A 129 7.06 6.06 7.96
CA TYR A 129 5.84 6.76 7.52
C TYR A 129 4.58 6.29 8.23
N ASP A 130 4.69 5.44 9.24
CA ASP A 130 3.54 4.79 9.90
C ASP A 130 2.58 4.13 8.89
N SER A 131 3.17 3.59 7.81
CA SER A 131 2.41 3.04 6.70
C SER A 131 1.77 1.72 7.08
N TYR A 132 0.48 1.60 6.83
CA TYR A 132 -0.23 0.34 7.01
C TYR A 132 0.19 -0.67 5.94
N HIS A 133 0.51 -1.88 6.38
CA HIS A 133 0.63 -3.07 5.55
C HIS A 133 -0.26 -4.16 6.12
N GLU A 134 -0.92 -4.91 5.25
CA GLU A 134 -1.72 -6.05 5.68
C GLU A 134 -0.78 -7.19 6.05
N ILE A 135 -0.94 -7.71 7.26
CA ILE A 135 -0.13 -8.81 7.80
C ILE A 135 -1.05 -9.99 8.07
N VAL A 136 -0.73 -11.12 7.49
CA VAL A 136 -1.53 -12.34 7.63
C VAL A 136 -0.64 -13.55 7.80
N PRO A 137 -1.04 -14.55 8.61
CA PRO A 137 -0.34 -15.82 8.67
C PRO A 137 -0.54 -16.58 7.34
N LEU A 138 0.51 -17.25 6.85
CA LEU A 138 0.41 -18.10 5.66
C LEU A 138 -0.52 -19.29 5.91
N ASN A 139 -0.38 -19.91 7.06
CA ASN A 139 -1.27 -21.00 7.49
C ASN A 139 -2.46 -20.42 8.25
N ARG A 140 -3.55 -20.22 7.56
CA ARG A 140 -4.80 -19.77 8.16
C ARG A 140 -5.52 -20.96 8.80
N ASP A 141 -5.66 -20.92 10.11
CA ASP A 141 -6.41 -21.90 10.88
C ASP A 141 -7.49 -21.14 11.67
N SER A 142 -8.71 -21.16 11.17
CA SER A 142 -9.83 -20.45 11.78
C SER A 142 -10.18 -20.92 13.20
N SER A 143 -9.64 -22.05 13.62
CA SER A 143 -9.82 -22.56 15.00
C SER A 143 -8.93 -21.84 16.03
N ARG A 144 -7.90 -21.12 15.58
CA ARG A 144 -6.99 -20.40 16.48
C ARG A 144 -7.62 -19.09 16.96
N PRO A 145 -7.44 -18.76 18.25
CA PRO A 145 -7.95 -17.50 18.80
C PRO A 145 -7.27 -16.29 18.14
N ALA A 146 -7.91 -15.14 18.23
CA ALA A 146 -7.30 -13.88 17.87
C ALA A 146 -6.27 -13.46 18.92
N LEU A 147 -5.16 -12.90 18.46
CA LEU A 147 -4.11 -12.31 19.28
C LEU A 147 -3.94 -10.84 18.86
N VAL A 148 -3.94 -9.92 19.82
CA VAL A 148 -3.52 -8.54 19.57
C VAL A 148 -2.07 -8.40 19.99
N ALA A 149 -1.21 -8.00 19.05
CA ALA A 149 0.22 -7.84 19.28
C ALA A 149 0.81 -6.72 18.42
N ASP A 150 1.94 -6.18 18.88
CA ASP A 150 2.85 -5.44 18.01
C ASP A 150 3.71 -6.43 17.23
N VAL A 151 3.82 -6.20 15.92
CA VAL A 151 4.72 -6.97 15.06
C VAL A 151 6.01 -6.18 14.92
N VAL A 152 7.10 -6.74 15.42
CA VAL A 152 8.40 -6.05 15.54
C VAL A 152 9.54 -6.88 14.96
N GLY A 153 10.55 -6.20 14.46
CA GLY A 153 11.79 -6.85 14.00
C GLY A 153 12.78 -7.10 15.14
N PRO A 154 13.95 -7.68 14.84
CA PRO A 154 14.98 -8.04 15.80
C PRO A 154 15.98 -6.92 16.08
N VAL A 155 15.89 -5.78 15.40
CA VAL A 155 16.84 -4.68 15.56
C VAL A 155 16.63 -3.97 16.89
N CYS A 156 17.71 -3.62 17.57
CA CYS A 156 17.67 -2.90 18.85
C CYS A 156 17.37 -1.40 18.65
N GLU A 157 16.21 -1.13 18.00
CA GLU A 157 15.70 0.20 17.72
C GLU A 157 14.18 0.19 17.94
N SER A 158 13.67 1.16 18.68
CA SER A 158 12.24 1.27 19.00
C SER A 158 11.37 1.51 17.75
N GLY A 159 11.97 2.01 16.67
CA GLY A 159 11.35 2.19 15.37
C GLY A 159 11.21 0.90 14.56
N ASP A 160 11.85 -0.21 14.95
CA ASP A 160 11.77 -1.49 14.22
C ASP A 160 10.43 -2.19 14.47
N CYS A 161 9.38 -1.58 13.96
CA CYS A 161 8.00 -2.00 14.16
C CYS A 161 7.24 -1.98 12.83
N PHE A 162 6.67 -3.12 12.46
CA PHE A 162 5.84 -3.27 11.26
C PHE A 162 4.38 -2.90 11.50
N ALA A 163 3.87 -3.16 12.71
CA ALA A 163 2.51 -2.83 13.09
C ALA A 163 2.35 -2.78 14.60
N LYS A 164 1.51 -1.87 15.07
CA LYS A 164 1.11 -1.74 16.47
C LYS A 164 -0.33 -2.21 16.64
N ASP A 165 -0.59 -2.87 17.79
CA ASP A 165 -1.91 -3.33 18.20
C ASP A 165 -2.66 -4.09 17.09
N ARG A 166 -1.93 -4.92 16.34
CA ARG A 166 -2.48 -5.67 15.22
C ARG A 166 -3.23 -6.90 15.72
N SER A 167 -4.51 -6.99 15.32
CA SER A 167 -5.29 -8.21 15.51
C SER A 167 -4.89 -9.23 14.44
N LEU A 168 -4.36 -10.35 14.86
CA LEU A 168 -3.91 -11.48 14.04
C LEU A 168 -4.50 -12.77 14.59
N GLN A 169 -4.54 -13.82 13.79
CA GLN A 169 -4.69 -15.16 14.33
C GLN A 169 -3.43 -15.52 15.13
N GLU A 170 -3.60 -16.21 16.25
CA GLU A 170 -2.47 -16.66 17.04
C GLU A 170 -1.54 -17.52 16.19
N VAL A 171 -0.27 -17.16 16.18
CA VAL A 171 0.80 -17.87 15.48
C VAL A 171 1.67 -18.60 16.48
N ARG A 172 2.31 -19.67 16.04
CA ARG A 172 3.26 -20.44 16.87
C ARG A 172 4.68 -20.03 16.52
N GLU A 173 5.57 -20.09 17.51
CA GLU A 173 7.00 -19.90 17.30
C GLU A 173 7.56 -21.00 16.42
N GLY A 174 8.35 -20.64 15.41
CA GLY A 174 8.96 -21.59 14.49
C GLY A 174 10.24 -22.18 15.06
N ARG A 175 10.14 -23.24 15.82
CA ARG A 175 11.30 -23.95 16.39
C ARG A 175 11.51 -25.37 15.90
N SER A 176 10.97 -25.83 14.80
CA SER A 176 11.37 -27.12 14.23
C SER A 176 10.87 -27.30 12.81
N GLU A 177 11.53 -28.14 12.11
CA GLU A 177 11.50 -28.42 10.68
C GLU A 177 10.12 -28.75 10.06
N GLU A 178 9.06 -28.85 10.85
CA GLU A 178 7.72 -29.22 10.36
C GLU A 178 6.64 -28.13 10.41
N HIS A 179 6.86 -26.97 11.09
CA HIS A 179 5.82 -25.94 11.24
C HIS A 179 6.41 -24.53 11.28
N THR A 180 6.78 -24.00 10.15
CA THR A 180 7.10 -22.58 10.01
C THR A 180 5.82 -21.75 10.03
N SER A 181 5.64 -20.91 11.05
CA SER A 181 4.63 -19.86 11.02
C SER A 181 5.22 -18.68 10.27
N GLU A 182 4.78 -18.48 9.05
CA GLU A 182 5.23 -17.39 8.19
C GLU A 182 4.18 -16.29 8.17
N LEU A 183 4.64 -15.04 8.17
CA LEU A 183 3.81 -13.87 7.98
C LEU A 183 4.02 -13.34 6.57
N GLN A 184 2.93 -13.02 5.90
CA GLN A 184 2.96 -12.35 4.61
C GLN A 184 2.53 -10.89 4.79
N SER A 185 3.36 -9.97 4.33
CA SER A 185 3.00 -8.56 4.17
C SER A 185 3.03 -8.20 2.70
N ARG A 186 1.92 -7.67 2.17
CA ARG A 186 1.90 -7.09 0.82
C ARG A 186 2.35 -5.65 0.87
N PHE A 187 3.23 -5.32 -0.05
CA PHE A 187 3.65 -3.94 -0.28
C PHE A 187 2.49 -3.15 -0.89
N GLY A 188 2.07 -2.14 -0.17
CA GLY A 188 1.08 -1.20 -0.61
C GLY A 188 1.68 0.15 -1.01
#